data_168526a80c9ef8c07c4ff2a221dd8b1e
#
_entry.id   168526a80c9ef8c07c4ff2a221dd8b1e
#
_cell.length_a   1.000
_cell.length_b   1.000
_cell.length_c   1.000
_cell.angle_alpha   90.00
_cell.angle_beta   90.00
_cell.angle_gamma   90.00
#
_symmetry.space_group_name_H-M   'P 1'
#
loop_
_entity.id
_entity.type
_entity.pdbx_description
1 polymer ?
#
loop_
_entity_poly.entity_id
_entity_poly.type
_entity_poly.pdbx_seq_one_letter_code
_entity_poly.pdbx_strand_id
1 'polypeptide(L)'
;MLVWKKRNLITNKQKLGAMLERTLVFVDTSYLLASFYNSWETGARAQLEIDLPEVVNVLGSMIQNQLHQPIHRQLWYDGIPESGPHRFQRALRTCDGVQLRAGQLIEWGERRTQKAVDTRLVADMVVAACRQQISDIVLVSGDADMIPGVNEATNHGIRVHLYGFGWDSMSSALRHACDSTTILDPREDFAEAMQLQVLEGPLPPVVRDRPLSDAEPIEDLGMTAVPTPRT
;
A
#
# COMPACT_ATOMS: atom_id res chain seq x y z
N MET A 1 -35.79 -2.19 -39.66
CA MET A 1 -35.07 -1.03 -39.11
C MET A 1 -35.04 -0.96 -37.59
N LEU A 2 -36.11 -1.30 -36.87
CA LEU A 2 -36.17 -1.29 -35.39
C LEU A 2 -35.30 -2.35 -34.70
N VAL A 3 -35.16 -3.55 -35.27
CA VAL A 3 -34.37 -4.65 -34.67
C VAL A 3 -32.86 -4.35 -34.71
N TRP A 4 -32.38 -3.66 -35.72
CA TRP A 4 -30.96 -3.28 -35.86
C TRP A 4 -30.56 -2.20 -34.85
N LYS A 5 -31.45 -1.24 -34.56
CA LYS A 5 -31.23 -0.22 -33.52
C LYS A 5 -31.19 -0.82 -32.11
N LYS A 6 -32.04 -1.85 -31.80
CA LYS A 6 -31.99 -2.52 -30.49
C LYS A 6 -30.69 -3.32 -30.26
N ARG A 7 -30.18 -4.04 -31.28
CA ARG A 7 -28.90 -4.76 -31.17
C ARG A 7 -27.72 -3.81 -30.92
N ASN A 8 -27.67 -2.69 -31.62
CA ASN A 8 -26.60 -1.72 -31.44
C ASN A 8 -26.63 -1.01 -30.05
N LEU A 9 -27.83 -0.79 -29.51
CA LEU A 9 -27.99 -0.22 -28.16
C LEU A 9 -27.57 -1.19 -27.06
N ILE A 10 -27.85 -2.50 -27.25
CA ILE A 10 -27.42 -3.53 -26.28
C ILE A 10 -25.91 -3.72 -26.35
N THR A 11 -25.31 -3.74 -27.54
CA THR A 11 -23.85 -3.86 -27.73
C THR A 11 -23.11 -2.63 -27.21
N ASN A 12 -23.65 -1.44 -27.35
CA ASN A 12 -23.07 -0.22 -26.79
C ASN A 12 -23.21 -0.14 -25.27
N LYS A 13 -24.33 -0.60 -24.68
CA LYS A 13 -24.45 -0.71 -23.22
C LYS A 13 -23.49 -1.75 -22.63
N GLN A 14 -23.33 -2.89 -23.29
CA GLN A 14 -22.34 -3.91 -22.86
C GLN A 14 -20.90 -3.41 -23.03
N LYS A 15 -20.55 -2.70 -24.11
CA LYS A 15 -19.24 -2.07 -24.28
C LYS A 15 -18.99 -0.94 -23.28
N LEU A 16 -20.03 -0.15 -22.96
CA LEU A 16 -19.90 0.92 -21.96
C LEU A 16 -19.76 0.34 -20.54
N GLY A 17 -20.50 -0.75 -20.22
CA GLY A 17 -20.31 -1.49 -18.96
C GLY A 17 -18.90 -2.09 -18.86
N ALA A 18 -18.44 -2.78 -19.89
CA ALA A 18 -17.09 -3.34 -19.93
C ALA A 18 -15.95 -2.28 -19.90
N MET A 19 -16.24 -1.04 -20.34
CA MET A 19 -15.26 0.07 -20.23
C MET A 19 -15.09 0.61 -18.81
N LEU A 20 -16.03 0.35 -17.91
CA LEU A 20 -16.01 0.84 -16.53
C LEU A 20 -15.50 -0.22 -15.53
N GLU A 21 -15.44 -1.50 -15.94
CA GLU A 21 -14.89 -2.57 -15.11
C GLU A 21 -13.37 -2.45 -15.02
N ARG A 22 -12.90 -1.59 -14.13
CA ARG A 22 -11.48 -1.31 -13.89
C ARG A 22 -11.24 -1.12 -12.40
N THR A 23 -10.14 -1.64 -11.97
CA THR A 23 -9.68 -1.51 -10.58
C THR A 23 -8.60 -0.45 -10.47
N LEU A 24 -8.70 0.41 -9.48
CA LEU A 24 -7.64 1.31 -9.05
C LEU A 24 -7.11 0.83 -7.70
N VAL A 25 -5.80 0.69 -7.59
CA VAL A 25 -5.16 0.17 -6.38
C VAL A 25 -4.50 1.32 -5.63
N PHE A 26 -4.81 1.45 -4.35
CA PHE A 26 -4.24 2.42 -3.42
C PHE A 26 -3.40 1.67 -2.39
N VAL A 27 -2.11 1.95 -2.32
CA VAL A 27 -1.19 1.27 -1.42
C VAL A 27 -0.56 2.26 -0.45
N ASP A 28 -0.82 2.06 0.83
CA ASP A 28 -0.03 2.65 1.89
C ASP A 28 1.30 1.90 1.97
N THR A 29 2.35 2.53 1.45
CA THR A 29 3.68 1.91 1.34
C THR A 29 4.27 1.63 2.71
N SER A 30 4.04 2.51 3.67
CA SER A 30 4.55 2.37 5.03
C SER A 30 3.93 1.17 5.73
N TYR A 31 2.62 1.01 5.63
CA TYR A 31 1.90 -0.14 6.16
C TYR A 31 2.38 -1.46 5.54
N LEU A 32 2.51 -1.51 4.22
CA LEU A 32 2.96 -2.70 3.50
C LEU A 32 4.39 -3.09 3.91
N LEU A 33 5.34 -2.15 3.86
CA LEU A 33 6.72 -2.44 4.21
C LEU A 33 6.89 -2.78 5.69
N ALA A 34 6.16 -2.12 6.59
CA ALA A 34 6.16 -2.45 8.00
C ALA A 34 5.69 -3.91 8.22
N SER A 35 4.61 -4.31 7.55
CA SER A 35 4.10 -5.69 7.64
C SER A 35 5.10 -6.72 7.14
N PHE A 36 5.84 -6.40 6.07
CA PHE A 36 6.88 -7.28 5.55
C PHE A 36 8.04 -7.43 6.55
N TYR A 37 8.58 -6.33 7.06
CA TYR A 37 9.66 -6.38 8.05
C TYR A 37 9.25 -7.07 9.35
N ASN A 38 8.01 -6.90 9.80
CA ASN A 38 7.50 -7.54 11.01
C ASN A 38 7.26 -9.04 10.84
N SER A 39 6.92 -9.49 9.64
CA SER A 39 6.69 -10.92 9.36
C SER A 39 7.96 -11.75 9.32
N TRP A 40 9.13 -11.12 9.07
CA TRP A 40 10.42 -11.78 9.00
C TRP A 40 11.22 -11.46 10.26
N GLU A 41 11.21 -12.36 11.23
CA GLU A 41 12.13 -12.31 12.36
C GLU A 41 13.56 -12.55 11.85
N THR A 42 14.24 -11.47 11.54
CA THR A 42 15.64 -11.51 11.17
C THR A 42 16.48 -11.43 12.43
N GLY A 43 17.29 -12.48 12.70
CA GLY A 43 18.33 -12.40 13.72
C GLY A 43 19.33 -11.29 13.40
N ALA A 44 20.20 -10.94 14.38
CA ALA A 44 21.13 -9.82 14.26
C ALA A 44 22.07 -9.86 13.02
N ARG A 45 22.11 -10.97 12.29
CA ARG A 45 22.97 -11.17 11.09
C ARG A 45 22.18 -11.43 9.80
N ALA A 46 20.86 -11.23 9.81
CA ALA A 46 20.08 -11.37 8.60
C ALA A 46 19.36 -10.06 8.29
N GLN A 47 19.46 -9.60 7.06
CA GLN A 47 18.75 -8.43 6.57
C GLN A 47 17.73 -8.90 5.53
N LEU A 48 16.49 -8.44 5.65
CA LEU A 48 15.48 -8.66 4.64
C LEU A 48 15.71 -7.70 3.46
N GLU A 49 15.91 -8.25 2.28
CA GLU A 49 15.92 -7.50 1.04
C GLU A 49 14.59 -7.71 0.31
N ILE A 50 13.95 -6.62 -0.08
CA ILE A 50 12.64 -6.61 -0.72
C ILE A 50 12.82 -6.15 -2.17
N ASP A 51 12.45 -7.02 -3.12
CA ASP A 51 12.30 -6.66 -4.53
C ASP A 51 10.93 -5.99 -4.76
N LEU A 52 10.90 -4.68 -4.65
CA LEU A 52 9.65 -3.93 -4.74
C LEU A 52 8.97 -4.00 -6.12
N PRO A 53 9.69 -3.99 -7.26
CA PRO A 53 9.11 -4.31 -8.56
C PRO A 53 8.36 -5.65 -8.56
N GLU A 54 8.92 -6.69 -7.95
CA GLU A 54 8.26 -7.99 -7.87
C GLU A 54 7.04 -7.95 -6.94
N VAL A 55 7.10 -7.22 -5.82
CA VAL A 55 5.92 -6.98 -4.97
C VAL A 55 4.79 -6.33 -5.77
N VAL A 56 5.10 -5.35 -6.61
CA VAL A 56 4.11 -4.68 -7.48
C VAL A 56 3.46 -5.68 -8.44
N ASN A 57 4.26 -6.57 -9.05
CA ASN A 57 3.79 -7.58 -10.00
C ASN A 57 2.91 -8.63 -9.32
N VAL A 58 3.36 -9.17 -8.18
CA VAL A 58 2.62 -10.16 -7.40
C VAL A 58 1.29 -9.60 -6.94
N LEU A 59 1.30 -8.42 -6.30
CA LEU A 59 0.07 -7.75 -5.85
C LEU A 59 -0.89 -7.51 -7.01
N GLY A 60 -0.38 -7.03 -8.13
CA GLY A 60 -1.18 -6.79 -9.34
C GLY A 60 -1.82 -8.06 -9.86
N SER A 61 -1.06 -9.15 -9.94
CA SER A 61 -1.53 -10.46 -10.41
C SER A 61 -2.61 -11.04 -9.49
N MET A 62 -2.40 -10.97 -8.17
CA MET A 62 -3.39 -11.43 -7.18
C MET A 62 -4.72 -10.68 -7.33
N ILE A 63 -4.67 -9.35 -7.42
CA ILE A 63 -5.86 -8.51 -7.57
C ILE A 63 -6.61 -8.85 -8.88
N GLN A 64 -5.90 -8.96 -9.99
CA GLN A 64 -6.51 -9.29 -11.29
C GLN A 64 -7.14 -10.69 -11.28
N ASN A 65 -6.48 -11.66 -10.65
CA ASN A 65 -7.00 -13.01 -10.52
C ASN A 65 -8.23 -13.08 -9.61
N GLN A 66 -8.27 -12.28 -8.54
CA GLN A 66 -9.39 -12.29 -7.60
C GLN A 66 -10.61 -11.52 -8.11
N LEU A 67 -10.39 -10.35 -8.71
CA LEU A 67 -11.49 -9.50 -9.17
C LEU A 67 -11.89 -9.75 -10.63
N HIS A 68 -11.08 -10.50 -11.39
CA HIS A 68 -11.28 -10.76 -12.82
C HIS A 68 -11.41 -9.48 -13.65
N GLN A 69 -10.71 -8.42 -13.25
CA GLN A 69 -10.76 -7.11 -13.86
C GLN A 69 -9.37 -6.56 -14.13
N PRO A 70 -9.17 -5.74 -15.18
CA PRO A 70 -7.91 -5.08 -15.41
C PRO A 70 -7.63 -4.00 -14.36
N ILE A 71 -6.39 -3.94 -13.89
CA ILE A 71 -5.92 -2.82 -13.07
C ILE A 71 -5.67 -1.62 -13.99
N HIS A 72 -6.33 -0.51 -13.67
CA HIS A 72 -6.09 0.75 -14.37
C HIS A 72 -4.73 1.33 -13.98
N ARG A 73 -4.41 1.32 -12.67
CA ARG A 73 -3.16 1.83 -12.10
C ARG A 73 -3.01 1.40 -10.64
N GLN A 74 -1.76 1.29 -10.20
CA GLN A 74 -1.43 1.21 -8.78
C GLN A 74 -0.89 2.57 -8.32
N LEU A 75 -1.46 3.14 -7.26
CA LEU A 75 -1.06 4.39 -6.64
C LEU A 75 -0.40 4.05 -5.29
N TRP A 76 0.87 4.33 -5.19
CA TRP A 76 1.68 4.03 -4.00
C TRP A 76 1.96 5.31 -3.24
N TYR A 77 1.54 5.37 -1.99
CA TYR A 77 1.62 6.55 -1.14
C TYR A 77 2.76 6.40 -0.15
N ASP A 78 3.66 7.38 -0.10
CA ASP A 78 4.81 7.38 0.80
C ASP A 78 5.32 8.79 1.08
N GLY A 79 5.96 9.00 2.24
CA GLY A 79 6.64 10.23 2.58
C GLY A 79 8.01 10.30 1.93
N ILE A 80 8.31 11.37 1.20
CA ILE A 80 9.65 11.60 0.65
C ILE A 80 10.43 12.51 1.58
N PRO A 81 11.63 12.08 2.08
CA PRO A 81 12.51 12.93 2.88
C PRO A 81 13.00 14.14 2.08
N GLU A 82 13.40 15.21 2.77
CA GLU A 82 14.02 16.37 2.14
C GLU A 82 15.33 16.02 1.41
N SER A 83 16.04 14.98 1.88
CA SER A 83 17.23 14.46 1.23
C SER A 83 16.96 13.78 -0.12
N GLY A 84 15.69 13.61 -0.49
CA GLY A 84 15.26 13.00 -1.73
C GLY A 84 14.77 11.55 -1.58
N PRO A 85 14.28 10.95 -2.66
CA PRO A 85 13.68 9.62 -2.62
C PRO A 85 14.72 8.54 -2.31
N HIS A 86 14.39 7.64 -1.38
CA HIS A 86 15.20 6.46 -1.09
C HIS A 86 14.99 5.32 -2.11
N ARG A 87 15.72 4.20 -1.94
CA ARG A 87 15.78 3.12 -2.94
C ARG A 87 14.42 2.58 -3.37
N PHE A 88 13.51 2.34 -2.43
CA PHE A 88 12.17 1.82 -2.73
C PHE A 88 11.34 2.80 -3.56
N GLN A 89 11.38 4.09 -3.21
CA GLN A 89 10.66 5.13 -3.95
C GLN A 89 11.21 5.32 -5.35
N ARG A 90 12.52 5.15 -5.55
CA ARG A 90 13.13 5.15 -6.89
C ARG A 90 12.69 3.95 -7.70
N ALA A 91 12.65 2.75 -7.10
CA ALA A 91 12.19 1.53 -7.76
C ALA A 91 10.73 1.65 -8.23
N LEU A 92 9.82 2.16 -7.38
CA LEU A 92 8.41 2.36 -7.76
C LEU A 92 8.23 3.28 -8.98
N ARG A 93 9.12 4.25 -9.17
CA ARG A 93 9.06 5.16 -10.32
C ARG A 93 9.42 4.51 -11.65
N THR A 94 10.04 3.34 -11.63
CA THR A 94 10.44 2.58 -12.82
C THR A 94 9.45 1.47 -13.17
N CYS A 95 8.44 1.20 -12.32
CA CYS A 95 7.44 0.18 -12.59
C CYS A 95 6.33 0.71 -13.50
N ASP A 96 5.99 -0.07 -14.53
CA ASP A 96 4.89 0.26 -15.43
C ASP A 96 3.54 0.16 -14.73
N GLY A 97 2.65 1.11 -15.03
CA GLY A 97 1.31 1.15 -14.40
C GLY A 97 1.29 1.58 -12.94
N VAL A 98 2.44 1.96 -12.39
CA VAL A 98 2.61 2.44 -11.01
C VAL A 98 2.82 3.95 -10.98
N GLN A 99 2.27 4.59 -9.97
CA GLN A 99 2.50 6.01 -9.71
C GLN A 99 2.80 6.22 -8.22
N LEU A 100 4.01 6.69 -7.91
CA LEU A 100 4.35 7.15 -6.58
C LEU A 100 3.64 8.48 -6.29
N ARG A 101 2.86 8.50 -5.22
CA ARG A 101 2.15 9.65 -4.67
C ARG A 101 2.86 10.12 -3.41
N ALA A 102 3.74 11.09 -3.56
CA ALA A 102 4.56 11.57 -2.47
C ALA A 102 3.78 12.49 -1.52
N GLY A 103 3.86 12.20 -0.21
CA GLY A 103 3.67 13.16 0.85
C GLY A 103 5.00 13.82 1.24
N GLN A 104 4.98 14.75 2.19
CA GLN A 104 6.20 15.31 2.77
C GLN A 104 6.56 14.54 4.05
N LEU A 105 7.79 14.07 4.14
CA LEU A 105 8.38 13.60 5.38
C LEU A 105 9.09 14.78 6.05
N ILE A 106 8.59 15.23 7.18
CA ILE A 106 9.22 16.30 7.96
C ILE A 106 10.09 15.65 9.03
N GLU A 107 11.39 15.92 8.97
CA GLU A 107 12.37 15.47 9.96
C GLU A 107 12.66 16.60 10.94
N TRP A 108 12.36 16.40 12.23
CA TRP A 108 12.69 17.32 13.33
C TRP A 108 13.60 16.61 14.33
N GLY A 109 14.92 16.74 14.18
CA GLY A 109 15.89 16.00 14.95
C GLY A 109 15.75 14.50 14.71
N GLU A 110 15.50 13.73 15.76
CA GLU A 110 15.29 12.28 15.65
C GLU A 110 13.83 11.89 15.35
N ARG A 111 12.92 12.86 15.33
CA ARG A 111 11.49 12.61 15.00
C ARG A 111 11.25 12.78 13.53
N ARG A 112 10.66 11.73 12.94
CA ARG A 112 10.17 11.73 11.57
C ARG A 112 8.66 11.70 11.61
N THR A 113 8.00 12.64 10.97
CA THR A 113 6.54 12.67 10.87
C THR A 113 6.16 12.72 9.39
N GLN A 114 5.44 11.72 8.93
CA GLN A 114 4.79 11.77 7.63
C GLN A 114 3.62 12.76 7.71
N LYS A 115 3.64 13.81 6.89
CA LYS A 115 2.50 14.70 6.78
C LYS A 115 1.85 14.55 5.41
N ALA A 116 0.52 14.53 5.44
CA ALA A 116 -0.34 14.56 4.28
C ALA A 116 -0.31 13.31 3.37
N VAL A 117 0.32 12.20 3.76
CA VAL A 117 0.26 10.94 2.98
C VAL A 117 -1.16 10.40 3.01
N ASP A 118 -1.72 10.19 4.20
CA ASP A 118 -3.07 9.66 4.42
C ASP A 118 -4.13 10.61 3.87
N THR A 119 -3.99 11.91 4.16
CA THR A 119 -4.89 12.94 3.61
C THR A 119 -4.88 12.93 2.08
N ARG A 120 -3.71 12.71 1.47
CA ARG A 120 -3.60 12.62 0.01
C ARG A 120 -4.23 11.36 -0.54
N LEU A 121 -4.03 10.21 0.13
CA LEU A 121 -4.65 8.96 -0.25
C LEU A 121 -6.18 9.09 -0.22
N VAL A 122 -6.73 9.58 0.88
CA VAL A 122 -8.18 9.83 1.02
C VAL A 122 -8.68 10.81 -0.05
N ALA A 123 -7.99 11.92 -0.29
CA ALA A 123 -8.37 12.89 -1.30
C ALA A 123 -8.37 12.29 -2.71
N ASP A 124 -7.35 11.49 -3.05
CA ASP A 124 -7.26 10.82 -4.36
C ASP A 124 -8.37 9.75 -4.51
N MET A 125 -8.78 9.05 -3.44
CA MET A 125 -9.93 8.14 -3.45
C MET A 125 -11.23 8.89 -3.77
N VAL A 126 -11.48 10.01 -3.08
CA VAL A 126 -12.66 10.86 -3.33
C VAL A 126 -12.68 11.37 -4.77
N VAL A 127 -11.54 11.85 -5.28
CA VAL A 127 -11.43 12.31 -6.67
C VAL A 127 -11.68 11.18 -7.67
N ALA A 128 -11.16 9.98 -7.40
CA ALA A 128 -11.38 8.81 -8.24
C ALA A 128 -12.87 8.43 -8.26
N ALA A 129 -13.53 8.46 -7.10
CA ALA A 129 -14.95 8.19 -6.96
C ALA A 129 -15.80 9.20 -7.75
N CYS A 130 -15.53 10.49 -7.60
CA CYS A 130 -16.26 11.55 -8.32
C CYS A 130 -16.11 11.44 -9.84
N ARG A 131 -14.99 10.93 -10.34
CA ARG A 131 -14.76 10.77 -11.79
C ARG A 131 -15.53 9.60 -12.40
N GLN A 132 -15.99 8.64 -11.61
CA GLN A 132 -16.75 7.46 -12.04
C GLN A 132 -16.12 6.70 -13.24
N GLN A 133 -14.79 6.63 -13.27
CA GLN A 133 -14.04 5.97 -14.34
C GLN A 133 -13.58 4.55 -13.97
N ILE A 134 -13.87 4.12 -12.74
CA ILE A 134 -13.51 2.83 -12.15
C ILE A 134 -14.75 2.22 -11.50
N SER A 135 -14.76 0.90 -11.39
CA SER A 135 -15.80 0.14 -10.68
C SER A 135 -15.38 -0.31 -9.30
N ASP A 136 -14.07 -0.51 -9.12
CA ASP A 136 -13.51 -1.11 -7.92
C ASP A 136 -12.25 -0.36 -7.47
N ILE A 137 -12.11 -0.24 -6.16
CA ILE A 137 -10.90 0.19 -5.48
C ILE A 137 -10.37 -0.98 -4.65
N VAL A 138 -9.08 -1.26 -4.77
CA VAL A 138 -8.34 -2.06 -3.79
C VAL A 138 -7.55 -1.12 -2.91
N LEU A 139 -7.74 -1.21 -1.61
CA LEU A 139 -7.03 -0.45 -0.59
C LEU A 139 -6.11 -1.38 0.19
N VAL A 140 -4.81 -1.13 0.15
CA VAL A 140 -3.80 -1.83 0.98
C VAL A 140 -3.42 -0.90 2.12
N SER A 141 -4.08 -1.04 3.25
CA SER A 141 -3.86 -0.23 4.47
C SER A 141 -4.50 -0.89 5.68
N GLY A 142 -4.05 -0.52 6.88
CA GLY A 142 -4.68 -0.93 8.15
C GLY A 142 -5.36 0.22 8.89
N ASP A 143 -5.19 1.46 8.44
CA ASP A 143 -5.53 2.65 9.20
C ASP A 143 -7.00 3.06 9.04
N ALA A 144 -7.63 3.34 10.19
CA ALA A 144 -9.00 3.85 10.26
C ALA A 144 -9.17 5.23 9.59
N ASP A 145 -8.10 6.00 9.46
CA ASP A 145 -8.14 7.34 8.83
C ASP A 145 -8.49 7.27 7.33
N MET A 146 -8.47 6.06 6.73
CA MET A 146 -8.94 5.82 5.37
C MET A 146 -10.48 5.80 5.23
N ILE A 147 -11.23 5.62 6.33
CA ILE A 147 -12.69 5.45 6.33
C ILE A 147 -13.43 6.58 5.59
N PRO A 148 -13.07 7.87 5.72
CA PRO A 148 -13.76 8.92 4.97
C PRO A 148 -13.68 8.74 3.46
N GLY A 149 -12.53 8.30 2.93
CA GLY A 149 -12.35 8.00 1.51
C GLY A 149 -13.14 6.77 1.06
N VAL A 150 -13.17 5.73 1.89
CA VAL A 150 -13.96 4.51 1.65
C VAL A 150 -15.45 4.84 1.57
N ASN A 151 -15.97 5.56 2.56
CA ASN A 151 -17.38 5.95 2.59
C ASN A 151 -17.77 6.77 1.36
N GLU A 152 -16.92 7.71 0.95
CA GLU A 152 -17.21 8.52 -0.23
C GLU A 152 -17.19 7.67 -1.51
N ALA A 153 -16.23 6.75 -1.65
CA ALA A 153 -16.17 5.83 -2.78
C ALA A 153 -17.43 4.95 -2.87
N THR A 154 -17.85 4.36 -1.75
CA THR A 154 -19.06 3.51 -1.68
C THR A 154 -20.34 4.31 -1.94
N ASN A 155 -20.43 5.55 -1.45
CA ASN A 155 -21.55 6.46 -1.75
C ASN A 155 -21.68 6.76 -3.25
N HIS A 156 -20.57 6.74 -4.00
CA HIS A 156 -20.55 6.88 -5.46
C HIS A 156 -20.74 5.55 -6.21
N GLY A 157 -21.01 4.45 -5.50
CA GLY A 157 -21.27 3.13 -6.09
C GLY A 157 -20.03 2.36 -6.51
N ILE A 158 -18.85 2.73 -5.99
CA ILE A 158 -17.60 2.01 -6.20
C ILE A 158 -17.44 0.96 -5.10
N ARG A 159 -17.06 -0.26 -5.46
CA ARG A 159 -16.73 -1.30 -4.48
C ARG A 159 -15.33 -1.08 -3.95
N VAL A 160 -15.18 -1.19 -2.64
CA VAL A 160 -13.88 -1.05 -1.97
C VAL A 160 -13.48 -2.37 -1.32
N HIS A 161 -12.35 -2.92 -1.75
CA HIS A 161 -11.76 -4.17 -1.30
C HIS A 161 -10.53 -3.86 -0.44
N LEU A 162 -10.58 -4.22 0.83
CA LEU A 162 -9.47 -4.04 1.75
C LEU A 162 -8.51 -5.24 1.68
N TYR A 163 -7.23 -4.97 1.48
CA TYR A 163 -6.15 -5.95 1.54
C TYR A 163 -5.23 -5.63 2.71
N GLY A 164 -4.99 -6.60 3.58
CA GLY A 164 -4.17 -6.38 4.77
C GLY A 164 -3.39 -7.62 5.19
N PHE A 165 -2.44 -7.43 6.08
CA PHE A 165 -1.46 -8.43 6.50
C PHE A 165 -1.76 -8.98 7.91
N GLY A 166 -2.92 -9.59 8.05
CA GLY A 166 -3.39 -10.13 9.34
C GLY A 166 -4.51 -9.29 9.97
N TRP A 167 -5.36 -9.96 10.73
CA TRP A 167 -6.54 -9.35 11.34
C TRP A 167 -6.20 -8.23 12.33
N ASP A 168 -5.09 -8.36 13.05
CA ASP A 168 -4.65 -7.41 14.08
C ASP A 168 -3.94 -6.19 13.48
N SER A 169 -3.52 -6.25 12.22
CA SER A 169 -2.87 -5.14 11.54
C SER A 169 -3.85 -4.15 10.90
N MET A 170 -5.15 -4.44 10.97
CA MET A 170 -6.19 -3.62 10.36
C MET A 170 -7.23 -3.18 11.38
N SER A 171 -7.64 -1.92 11.32
CA SER A 171 -8.77 -1.41 12.09
C SER A 171 -10.04 -2.19 11.80
N SER A 172 -10.73 -2.62 12.85
CA SER A 172 -12.04 -3.27 12.74
C SER A 172 -13.07 -2.36 12.06
N ALA A 173 -13.03 -1.06 12.35
CA ALA A 173 -13.92 -0.08 11.75
C ALA A 173 -13.68 0.04 10.23
N LEU A 174 -12.40 0.05 9.80
CA LEU A 174 -12.05 0.09 8.38
C LEU A 174 -12.55 -1.18 7.64
N ARG A 175 -12.35 -2.36 8.24
CA ARG A 175 -12.84 -3.62 7.67
C ARG A 175 -14.35 -3.62 7.45
N HIS A 176 -15.11 -3.06 8.39
CA HIS A 176 -16.58 -2.97 8.27
C HIS A 176 -17.05 -1.90 7.29
N ALA A 177 -16.22 -0.90 6.98
CA ALA A 177 -16.55 0.12 6.00
C ALA A 177 -16.33 -0.37 4.55
N CYS A 178 -15.50 -1.40 4.35
CA CYS A 178 -15.18 -1.95 3.03
C CYS A 178 -16.15 -3.08 2.63
N ASP A 179 -16.32 -3.31 1.32
CA ASP A 179 -17.19 -4.36 0.77
C ASP A 179 -16.62 -5.77 0.97
N SER A 180 -15.31 -5.90 0.98
CA SER A 180 -14.62 -7.18 1.27
C SER A 180 -13.27 -6.96 1.91
N THR A 181 -12.75 -8.01 2.57
CA THR A 181 -11.42 -8.02 3.17
C THR A 181 -10.67 -9.26 2.74
N THR A 182 -9.45 -9.08 2.25
CA THR A 182 -8.51 -10.14 1.89
C THR A 182 -7.30 -10.06 2.82
N ILE A 183 -6.93 -11.18 3.41
CA ILE A 183 -5.73 -11.30 4.24
C ILE A 183 -4.61 -11.84 3.37
N LEU A 184 -3.49 -11.14 3.36
CA LEU A 184 -2.25 -11.50 2.70
C LEU A 184 -1.23 -12.00 3.72
N ASP A 185 -0.45 -12.99 3.34
CA ASP A 185 0.72 -13.44 4.12
C ASP A 185 2.02 -13.03 3.40
N PRO A 186 2.84 -12.14 4.00
CA PRO A 186 4.08 -11.71 3.36
C PRO A 186 5.04 -12.86 3.05
N ARG A 187 5.01 -13.96 3.83
CA ARG A 187 5.92 -15.10 3.67
C ARG A 187 5.48 -16.06 2.58
N GLU A 188 4.18 -16.20 2.39
CA GLU A 188 3.60 -17.13 1.41
C GLU A 188 3.34 -16.42 0.09
N ASP A 189 2.60 -15.30 0.14
CA ASP A 189 2.14 -14.61 -1.06
C ASP A 189 3.25 -13.85 -1.79
N PHE A 190 4.28 -13.38 -1.06
CA PHE A 190 5.37 -12.57 -1.61
C PHE A 190 6.76 -13.24 -1.43
N ALA A 191 6.79 -14.57 -1.27
CA ALA A 191 8.04 -15.30 -1.02
C ALA A 191 9.11 -15.03 -2.08
N GLU A 192 8.74 -14.93 -3.36
CA GLU A 192 9.65 -14.69 -4.47
C GLU A 192 10.23 -13.26 -4.48
N ALA A 193 9.53 -12.30 -3.88
CA ALA A 193 9.97 -10.91 -3.76
C ALA A 193 10.86 -10.66 -2.53
N MET A 194 11.08 -11.68 -1.68
CA MET A 194 11.80 -11.56 -0.41
C MET A 194 13.07 -12.39 -0.41
N GLN A 195 14.18 -11.76 -0.07
CA GLN A 195 15.47 -12.43 0.09
C GLN A 195 16.08 -12.12 1.45
N LEU A 196 16.52 -13.17 2.16
CA LEU A 196 17.28 -13.02 3.38
C LEU A 196 18.77 -13.02 3.04
N GLN A 197 19.43 -11.89 3.25
CA GLN A 197 20.88 -11.79 3.16
C GLN A 197 21.51 -12.02 4.51
N VAL A 198 22.44 -12.99 4.60
CA VAL A 198 23.25 -13.20 5.79
C VAL A 198 24.44 -12.24 5.71
N LEU A 199 24.55 -11.36 6.70
CA LEU A 199 25.66 -10.41 6.81
C LEU A 199 26.90 -11.11 7.36
N GLU A 200 27.95 -11.23 6.53
CA GLU A 200 29.28 -11.70 6.96
C GLU A 200 30.10 -10.49 7.42
N GLY A 201 30.69 -10.57 8.62
CA GLY A 201 31.57 -9.54 9.15
C GLY A 201 31.01 -8.77 10.34
N PRO A 202 31.62 -7.64 10.75
CA PRO A 202 31.10 -6.79 11.81
C PRO A 202 29.75 -6.21 11.36
N LEU A 203 28.76 -6.30 12.24
CA LEU A 203 27.43 -5.77 11.97
C LEU A 203 27.53 -4.29 11.58
N PRO A 204 27.01 -3.87 10.42
CA PRO A 204 26.88 -2.47 10.12
C PRO A 204 25.97 -1.80 11.18
N PRO A 205 26.17 -0.51 11.47
CA PRO A 205 25.20 0.21 12.28
C PRO A 205 23.82 0.04 11.64
N VAL A 206 22.83 -0.27 12.48
CA VAL A 206 21.46 -0.57 12.01
C VAL A 206 20.86 0.69 11.37
N VAL A 207 21.17 0.93 10.11
CA VAL A 207 20.43 1.88 9.28
C VAL A 207 19.25 1.11 8.70
N ARG A 208 18.15 1.14 9.39
CA ARG A 208 16.91 0.58 8.86
C ARG A 208 16.40 1.57 7.80
N ASP A 209 16.51 1.20 6.53
CA ASP A 209 15.81 1.89 5.42
C ASP A 209 14.28 1.68 5.49
N ARG A 210 13.77 1.43 6.68
CA ARG A 210 12.36 1.21 6.94
C ARG A 210 11.63 2.54 6.92
N PRO A 211 10.63 2.72 6.08
CA PRO A 211 9.74 3.86 6.22
C PRO A 211 9.06 3.74 7.59
N LEU A 212 9.13 4.80 8.40
CA LEU A 212 8.42 4.85 9.66
C LEU A 212 6.96 5.15 9.36
N SER A 213 6.05 4.30 9.83
CA SER A 213 4.64 4.64 9.91
C SER A 213 4.42 5.51 11.16
N ASP A 214 3.42 6.39 11.13
CA ASP A 214 3.03 7.22 12.27
C ASP A 214 2.62 6.38 13.51
N ALA A 215 2.41 5.07 13.33
CA ALA A 215 2.02 4.13 14.37
C ALA A 215 3.22 3.49 15.11
N GLU A 216 4.47 3.73 14.69
CA GLU A 216 5.62 3.14 15.36
C GLU A 216 6.26 4.11 16.36
N PRO A 217 6.26 3.76 17.68
CA PRO A 217 7.02 4.51 18.67
C PRO A 217 8.52 4.45 18.33
N ILE A 218 9.18 5.60 18.39
CA ILE A 218 10.64 5.76 18.14
C ILE A 218 11.48 4.96 19.14
N GLU A 219 10.88 4.43 20.21
CA GLU A 219 11.55 3.70 21.28
C GLU A 219 12.24 2.40 20.83
N ASP A 220 11.83 1.83 19.69
CA ASP A 220 12.42 0.59 19.15
C ASP A 220 13.71 0.78 18.36
N LEU A 221 14.26 1.98 18.26
CA LEU A 221 15.54 2.23 17.61
C LEU A 221 16.75 1.85 18.48
N GLY A 222 16.58 0.91 19.44
CA GLY A 222 17.72 0.22 20.07
C GLY A 222 18.65 1.09 20.91
N MET A 223 18.17 2.15 21.53
CA MET A 223 18.89 2.80 22.61
C MET A 223 18.74 1.95 23.89
N THR A 224 19.57 0.93 23.99
CA THR A 224 19.84 0.32 25.31
C THR A 224 20.30 1.42 26.25
N ALA A 225 19.50 1.69 27.28
CA ALA A 225 19.87 2.60 28.35
C ALA A 225 21.25 2.19 28.91
N VAL A 226 22.21 3.08 28.80
CA VAL A 226 23.52 2.92 29.47
C VAL A 226 23.22 2.92 30.97
N PRO A 227 23.59 1.86 31.72
CA PRO A 227 23.36 1.86 33.16
C PRO A 227 24.24 2.94 33.81
N THR A 228 23.61 3.88 34.47
CA THR A 228 24.27 4.90 35.29
C THR A 228 25.02 4.21 36.43
N PRO A 229 26.33 4.45 36.66
CA PRO A 229 27.03 3.90 37.81
C PRO A 229 26.44 4.50 39.08
N ARG A 230 26.04 3.63 40.00
CA ARG A 230 25.67 4.02 41.36
C ARG A 230 26.93 4.45 42.10
N THR A 231 27.00 5.68 42.54
CA THR A 231 27.89 6.17 43.61
C THR A 231 27.31 5.85 44.95
#